data_466d8c71d0bf42f0c04bc0c4238eac62
#
_entry.id   466d8c71d0bf42f0c04bc0c4238eac62
#
_cell.length_a   1.000
_cell.length_b   1.000
_cell.length_c   1.000
_cell.angle_alpha   90.00
_cell.angle_beta   90.00
_cell.angle_gamma   90.00
#
_symmetry.space_group_name_H-M   'P 1'
#
loop_
_entity.id
_entity.type
_entity.pdbx_description
1 polymer ?
#
loop_
_entity_poly.entity_id
_entity_poly.type
_entity_poly.pdbx_seq_one_letter_code
_entity_poly.pdbx_strand_id
1 'polypeptide(L)'
;MQKKTDPLKFPDLSLAMIKLLGSGEYVAELPGEYATGHFGLAVKDYTHSTAPNRRYPDLITQRLLKAAFDARPMPYSNDELAELADHCTEQEDAAVKVERQVGKSAAGLLLRSRIGEQFDAMVTGAAMKGTWVRLIKMPIEGMLKTGCQGVDVGDRIRVQLLAVDVEQGFIDFGRVGSSRHESDSVPAHT
;
A
#
# COMPACT_ATOMS: atom_id res chain seq x y z
N MET A 1 -3.80 20.62 5.51
CA MET A 1 -4.26 21.59 4.47
C MET A 1 -4.72 20.90 3.21
N GLN A 2 -3.96 19.97 2.63
CA GLN A 2 -4.28 19.24 1.37
C GLN A 2 -5.63 18.50 1.36
N LYS A 3 -6.02 17.87 2.48
CA LYS A 3 -7.31 17.16 2.61
C LYS A 3 -8.52 18.06 2.35
N LYS A 4 -8.41 19.37 2.66
CA LYS A 4 -9.49 20.35 2.42
C LYS A 4 -9.47 20.87 0.98
N THR A 5 -8.30 20.89 0.33
CA THR A 5 -8.12 21.50 -0.99
C THR A 5 -8.36 20.48 -2.12
N ASP A 6 -7.93 19.23 -1.93
CA ASP A 6 -8.16 18.14 -2.89
C ASP A 6 -8.36 16.80 -2.14
N PRO A 7 -9.59 16.50 -1.70
CA PRO A 7 -9.89 15.30 -0.93
C PRO A 7 -9.67 14.00 -1.72
N LEU A 8 -9.65 14.04 -3.06
CA LEU A 8 -9.43 12.85 -3.88
C LEU A 8 -7.95 12.49 -4.02
N LYS A 9 -7.04 13.48 -3.98
CA LYS A 9 -5.59 13.25 -4.01
C LYS A 9 -4.99 12.97 -2.64
N PHE A 10 -5.69 13.33 -1.57
CA PHE A 10 -5.17 13.16 -0.22
C PHE A 10 -4.82 11.72 0.14
N PRO A 11 -5.64 10.69 -0.19
CA PRO A 11 -5.30 9.30 0.09
C PRO A 11 -4.03 8.84 -0.63
N ASP A 12 -3.83 9.27 -1.87
CA ASP A 12 -2.66 8.89 -2.67
C ASP A 12 -1.37 9.53 -2.15
N LEU A 13 -1.45 10.81 -1.77
CA LEU A 13 -0.34 11.50 -1.11
C LEU A 13 0.00 10.85 0.24
N SER A 14 -1.00 10.49 1.03
CA SER A 14 -0.78 9.79 2.30
C SER A 14 -0.12 8.43 2.08
N LEU A 15 -0.58 7.67 1.08
CA LEU A 15 0.01 6.38 0.73
C LEU A 15 1.44 6.54 0.21
N ALA A 16 1.72 7.56 -0.60
CA ALA A 16 3.06 7.86 -1.09
C ALA A 16 4.01 8.21 0.07
N MET A 17 3.55 9.01 1.03
CA MET A 17 4.31 9.33 2.24
C MET A 17 4.61 8.06 3.06
N ILE A 18 3.63 7.21 3.30
CA ILE A 18 3.81 5.93 4.03
C ILE A 18 4.82 5.03 3.30
N LYS A 19 4.74 4.94 1.98
CA LYS A 19 5.69 4.16 1.17
C LYS A 19 7.13 4.70 1.24
N LEU A 20 7.31 6.01 1.35
CA LEU A 20 8.62 6.64 1.53
C LEU A 20 9.24 6.38 2.90
N LEU A 21 8.41 6.20 3.92
CA LEU A 21 8.85 5.93 5.29
C LEU A 21 9.24 4.46 5.52
N GLY A 22 8.92 3.58 4.58
CA GLY A 22 9.16 2.14 4.70
C GLY A 22 8.11 1.41 5.52
N SER A 23 8.28 0.08 5.63
CA SER A 23 7.54 -0.76 6.58
C SER A 23 8.10 -0.54 7.99
N GLY A 24 7.25 -0.66 9.00
CA GLY A 24 7.72 -0.73 10.39
C GLY A 24 8.53 -2.00 10.62
N GLU A 25 9.55 -1.91 11.45
CA GLU A 25 10.38 -3.04 11.86
C GLU A 25 10.28 -3.19 13.37
N TYR A 26 10.30 -4.43 13.85
CA TYR A 26 10.50 -4.70 15.26
C TYR A 26 12.00 -4.67 15.56
N VAL A 27 12.38 -3.99 16.62
CA VAL A 27 13.76 -3.90 17.07
C VAL A 27 13.85 -4.16 18.57
N ALA A 28 14.92 -4.80 19.01
CA ALA A 28 15.24 -4.90 20.42
C ALA A 28 16.02 -3.64 20.83
N GLU A 29 15.41 -2.77 21.64
CA GLU A 29 16.07 -1.58 22.16
C GLU A 29 16.69 -1.87 23.53
N LEU A 30 17.95 -1.51 23.69
CA LEU A 30 18.68 -1.68 24.95
C LEU A 30 18.74 -0.37 25.74
N PRO A 31 18.75 -0.43 27.08
CA PRO A 31 18.86 0.76 27.92
C PRO A 31 20.11 1.58 27.58
N GLY A 32 19.94 2.85 27.28
CA GLY A 32 21.02 3.78 26.95
C GLY A 32 21.40 3.86 25.48
N GLU A 33 20.76 3.05 24.62
CA GLU A 33 20.91 3.16 23.17
C GLU A 33 19.92 4.16 22.56
N TYR A 34 20.20 4.57 21.32
CA TYR A 34 19.32 5.49 20.60
C TYR A 34 18.08 4.74 20.12
N ALA A 35 16.93 5.10 20.68
CA ALA A 35 15.64 4.58 20.23
C ALA A 35 15.24 5.21 18.90
N THR A 36 14.96 4.38 17.89
CA THR A 36 14.49 4.83 16.56
C THR A 36 13.09 5.44 16.65
N GLY A 37 12.28 4.95 17.61
CA GLY A 37 10.93 5.42 17.87
C GLY A 37 9.93 5.07 16.77
N HIS A 38 8.71 5.56 16.95
CA HIS A 38 7.62 5.33 15.99
C HIS A 38 7.32 6.63 15.23
N PHE A 39 7.83 6.74 14.00
CA PHE A 39 7.68 7.95 13.18
C PHE A 39 6.22 8.39 13.00
N GLY A 40 5.33 7.47 12.67
CA GLY A 40 3.91 7.77 12.40
C GLY A 40 3.14 8.30 13.62
N LEU A 41 3.61 8.00 14.83
CA LEU A 41 3.06 8.51 16.09
C LEU A 41 3.89 9.68 16.65
N ALA A 42 5.03 9.99 16.06
CA ALA A 42 5.99 10.98 16.56
C ALA A 42 6.41 10.74 18.03
N VAL A 43 6.58 9.46 18.42
CA VAL A 43 6.97 9.04 19.77
C VAL A 43 8.34 8.37 19.70
N LYS A 44 9.24 8.69 20.62
CA LYS A 44 10.59 8.11 20.66
C LYS A 44 10.60 6.71 21.25
N ASP A 45 10.03 6.55 22.43
CA ASP A 45 10.03 5.26 23.14
C ASP A 45 8.66 4.62 22.95
N TYR A 46 8.54 3.70 21.99
CA TYR A 46 7.28 3.04 21.67
C TYR A 46 7.44 1.54 21.71
N THR A 47 6.54 0.87 22.39
CA THR A 47 6.48 -0.59 22.39
C THR A 47 5.06 -1.11 22.28
N HIS A 48 4.93 -2.29 21.67
CA HIS A 48 3.69 -3.04 21.64
C HIS A 48 3.53 -3.83 22.93
N SER A 49 2.40 -3.66 23.66
CA SER A 49 2.14 -4.40 24.89
C SER A 49 0.65 -4.67 25.18
N THR A 50 -0.26 -4.14 24.35
CA THR A 50 -1.69 -4.08 24.66
C THR A 50 -2.52 -5.23 24.11
N ALA A 51 -1.97 -6.07 23.22
CA ALA A 51 -2.71 -7.15 22.59
C ALA A 51 -1.95 -8.50 22.57
N PRO A 52 -1.51 -9.03 23.74
CA PRO A 52 -0.68 -10.24 23.81
C PRO A 52 -1.42 -11.52 23.38
N ASN A 53 -2.73 -11.47 23.24
CA ASN A 53 -3.57 -12.57 22.77
C ASN A 53 -3.48 -12.80 21.24
N ARG A 54 -2.98 -11.81 20.49
CA ARG A 54 -2.93 -11.86 19.01
C ARG A 54 -1.65 -11.29 18.40
N ARG A 55 -0.83 -10.57 19.17
CA ARG A 55 0.48 -10.07 18.72
C ARG A 55 1.58 -10.62 19.59
N TYR A 56 2.46 -11.41 18.98
CA TYR A 56 3.57 -12.06 19.69
C TYR A 56 4.55 -11.07 20.34
N PRO A 57 4.93 -9.94 19.71
CA PRO A 57 5.77 -8.93 20.37
C PRO A 57 5.19 -8.39 21.66
N ASP A 58 3.86 -8.22 21.73
CA ASP A 58 3.18 -7.79 22.97
C ASP A 58 3.35 -8.82 24.11
N LEU A 59 3.30 -10.10 23.77
CA LEU A 59 3.50 -11.17 24.74
C LEU A 59 4.94 -11.15 25.28
N ILE A 60 5.93 -10.97 24.39
CA ILE A 60 7.34 -10.85 24.78
C ILE A 60 7.54 -9.66 25.71
N THR A 61 7.05 -8.48 25.33
CA THR A 61 7.11 -7.25 26.16
C THR A 61 6.48 -7.48 27.54
N GLN A 62 5.32 -8.13 27.61
CA GLN A 62 4.68 -8.41 28.90
C GLN A 62 5.47 -9.42 29.75
N ARG A 63 6.15 -10.39 29.14
CA ARG A 63 7.03 -11.32 29.87
C ARG A 63 8.24 -10.59 30.47
N LEU A 64 8.85 -9.69 29.72
CA LEU A 64 9.94 -8.84 30.18
C LEU A 64 9.48 -7.93 31.35
N LEU A 65 8.34 -7.27 31.21
CA LEU A 65 7.77 -6.43 32.27
C LEU A 65 7.48 -7.22 33.54
N LYS A 66 6.87 -8.40 33.45
CA LYS A 66 6.61 -9.26 34.61
C LYS A 66 7.90 -9.71 35.30
N ALA A 67 8.93 -10.09 34.54
CA ALA A 67 10.21 -10.44 35.10
C ALA A 67 10.85 -9.27 35.86
N ALA A 68 10.79 -8.06 35.29
CA ALA A 68 11.28 -6.84 35.93
C ALA A 68 10.51 -6.50 37.22
N PHE A 69 9.19 -6.55 37.22
CA PHE A 69 8.35 -6.28 38.41
C PHE A 69 8.56 -7.31 39.51
N ASP A 70 8.77 -8.57 39.17
CA ASP A 70 8.99 -9.65 40.11
C ASP A 70 10.47 -9.76 40.53
N ALA A 71 11.35 -8.87 40.07
CA ALA A 71 12.80 -8.91 40.30
C ALA A 71 13.41 -10.27 39.92
N ARG A 72 12.88 -10.91 38.86
CA ARG A 72 13.40 -12.18 38.31
C ARG A 72 14.42 -11.92 37.21
N PRO A 73 15.31 -12.88 36.91
CA PRO A 73 16.16 -12.81 35.73
C PRO A 73 15.37 -12.56 34.45
N MET A 74 15.95 -11.83 33.52
CA MET A 74 15.33 -11.61 32.20
C MET A 74 15.11 -12.95 31.49
N PRO A 75 13.90 -13.20 30.95
CA PRO A 75 13.56 -14.50 30.34
C PRO A 75 14.18 -14.73 28.95
N TYR A 76 14.82 -13.71 28.40
CA TYR A 76 15.46 -13.73 27.08
C TYR A 76 16.81 -13.01 27.15
N SER A 77 17.81 -13.49 26.40
CA SER A 77 19.05 -12.75 26.13
C SER A 77 18.81 -11.66 25.08
N ASN A 78 19.76 -10.76 24.92
CA ASN A 78 19.70 -9.71 23.90
C ASN A 78 19.70 -10.30 22.48
N ASP A 79 20.49 -11.35 22.23
CA ASP A 79 20.56 -12.02 20.94
C ASP A 79 19.20 -12.70 20.60
N GLU A 80 18.60 -13.40 21.57
CA GLU A 80 17.27 -13.99 21.40
C GLU A 80 16.20 -12.92 21.11
N LEU A 81 16.28 -11.76 21.76
CA LEU A 81 15.33 -10.65 21.49
C LEU A 81 15.52 -10.09 20.08
N ALA A 82 16.76 -9.97 19.60
CA ALA A 82 17.04 -9.52 18.23
C ALA A 82 16.48 -10.52 17.20
N GLU A 83 16.77 -11.82 17.37
CA GLU A 83 16.23 -12.87 16.49
C GLU A 83 14.69 -12.90 16.50
N LEU A 84 14.06 -12.70 17.64
CA LEU A 84 12.60 -12.63 17.77
C LEU A 84 12.03 -11.37 17.06
N ALA A 85 12.72 -10.24 17.13
CA ALA A 85 12.31 -9.01 16.46
C ALA A 85 12.36 -9.18 14.93
N ASP A 86 13.46 -9.73 14.41
CA ASP A 86 13.62 -10.03 12.98
C ASP A 86 12.55 -11.00 12.50
N HIS A 87 12.32 -12.08 13.24
CA HIS A 87 11.28 -13.06 12.92
C HIS A 87 9.87 -12.43 12.90
N CYS A 88 9.54 -11.58 13.88
CA CYS A 88 8.25 -10.89 13.91
C CYS A 88 8.07 -9.95 12.71
N THR A 89 9.12 -9.25 12.31
CA THR A 89 9.11 -8.37 11.13
C THR A 89 8.86 -9.17 9.86
N GLU A 90 9.57 -10.27 9.66
CA GLU A 90 9.38 -11.14 8.50
C GLU A 90 7.96 -11.73 8.41
N GLN A 91 7.40 -12.16 9.55
CA GLN A 91 6.06 -12.74 9.59
C GLN A 91 4.98 -11.68 9.34
N GLU A 92 5.15 -10.46 9.85
CA GLU A 92 4.24 -9.36 9.58
C GLU A 92 4.25 -8.96 8.10
N ASP A 93 5.42 -8.86 7.50
CA ASP A 93 5.59 -8.61 6.06
C ASP A 93 4.94 -9.71 5.20
N ALA A 94 5.09 -10.96 5.59
CA ALA A 94 4.45 -12.09 4.92
C ALA A 94 2.92 -12.01 5.03
N ALA A 95 2.39 -11.70 6.20
CA ALA A 95 0.95 -11.52 6.43
C ALA A 95 0.37 -10.37 5.59
N VAL A 96 1.07 -9.24 5.53
CA VAL A 96 0.67 -8.08 4.69
C VAL A 96 0.65 -8.44 3.20
N LYS A 97 1.60 -9.26 2.73
CA LYS A 97 1.60 -9.74 1.32
C LYS A 97 0.36 -10.61 1.03
N VAL A 98 0.00 -11.51 1.95
CA VAL A 98 -1.20 -12.36 1.82
C VAL A 98 -2.46 -11.50 1.84
N GLU A 99 -2.58 -10.56 2.78
CA GLU A 99 -3.72 -9.65 2.88
C GLU A 99 -3.92 -8.86 1.57
N ARG A 100 -2.84 -8.30 1.02
CA ARG A 100 -2.88 -7.59 -0.26
C ARG A 100 -3.32 -8.49 -1.41
N GLN A 101 -2.84 -9.74 -1.43
CA GLN A 101 -3.24 -10.69 -2.47
C GLN A 101 -4.73 -11.04 -2.38
N VAL A 102 -5.22 -11.34 -1.18
CA VAL A 102 -6.65 -11.61 -0.94
C VAL A 102 -7.50 -10.40 -1.33
N GLY A 103 -7.08 -9.18 -0.97
CA GLY A 103 -7.76 -7.95 -1.35
C GLY A 103 -7.84 -7.77 -2.88
N LYS A 104 -6.77 -8.07 -3.61
CA LYS A 104 -6.75 -8.03 -5.08
C LYS A 104 -7.65 -9.09 -5.70
N SER A 105 -7.61 -10.31 -5.19
CA SER A 105 -8.48 -11.41 -5.66
C SER A 105 -9.96 -11.09 -5.42
N ALA A 106 -10.31 -10.53 -4.26
CA ALA A 106 -11.67 -10.07 -3.96
C ALA A 106 -12.13 -8.95 -4.91
N ALA A 107 -11.24 -7.97 -5.20
CA ALA A 107 -11.50 -6.92 -6.17
C ALA A 107 -11.72 -7.49 -7.59
N GLY A 108 -10.89 -8.47 -7.97
CA GLY A 108 -11.03 -9.20 -9.23
C GLY A 108 -12.38 -9.92 -9.34
N LEU A 109 -12.78 -10.61 -8.27
CA LEU A 109 -14.08 -11.30 -8.23
C LEU A 109 -15.24 -10.31 -8.40
N LEU A 110 -15.18 -9.15 -7.76
CA LEU A 110 -16.19 -8.09 -7.87
C LEU A 110 -16.30 -7.54 -9.30
N LEU A 111 -15.18 -7.45 -10.01
CA LEU A 111 -15.14 -6.89 -11.37
C LEU A 111 -15.30 -7.92 -12.48
N ARG A 112 -15.24 -9.22 -12.21
CA ARG A 112 -15.24 -10.28 -13.22
C ARG A 112 -16.43 -10.21 -14.17
N SER A 113 -17.63 -9.88 -13.69
CA SER A 113 -18.84 -9.75 -14.51
C SER A 113 -18.95 -8.40 -15.24
N ARG A 114 -17.99 -7.50 -15.03
CA ARG A 114 -18.03 -6.13 -15.51
C ARG A 114 -16.96 -5.85 -16.58
N ILE A 115 -16.37 -6.90 -17.15
CA ILE A 115 -15.42 -6.77 -18.28
C ILE A 115 -16.12 -6.06 -19.44
N GLY A 116 -15.43 -5.06 -20.02
CA GLY A 116 -15.96 -4.17 -21.04
C GLY A 116 -16.59 -2.88 -20.51
N GLU A 117 -16.94 -2.81 -19.21
CA GLU A 117 -17.45 -1.57 -18.62
C GLU A 117 -16.38 -0.48 -18.55
N GLN A 118 -16.86 0.76 -18.55
CA GLN A 118 -16.02 1.94 -18.44
C GLN A 118 -16.14 2.61 -17.07
N PHE A 119 -15.01 3.07 -16.55
CA PHE A 119 -14.89 3.67 -15.23
C PHE A 119 -14.11 4.97 -15.29
N ASP A 120 -14.41 5.89 -14.36
CA ASP A 120 -13.54 7.02 -14.08
C ASP A 120 -12.44 6.56 -13.13
N ALA A 121 -11.21 6.86 -13.47
CA ALA A 121 -10.03 6.46 -12.73
C ALA A 121 -9.04 7.60 -12.57
N MET A 122 -8.17 7.46 -11.59
CA MET A 122 -7.01 8.34 -11.36
C MET A 122 -5.73 7.53 -11.53
N VAL A 123 -4.75 8.09 -12.20
CA VAL A 123 -3.42 7.51 -12.34
C VAL A 123 -2.70 7.60 -10.98
N THR A 124 -2.33 6.47 -10.40
CA THR A 124 -1.67 6.37 -9.10
C THR A 124 -0.18 6.06 -9.18
N GLY A 125 0.28 5.61 -10.33
CA GLY A 125 1.69 5.32 -10.59
C GLY A 125 1.99 5.30 -12.07
N ALA A 126 3.09 5.94 -12.45
CA ALA A 126 3.64 5.92 -13.80
C ALA A 126 5.14 5.66 -13.69
N ALA A 127 5.59 4.47 -14.08
CA ALA A 127 6.97 4.05 -14.03
C ALA A 127 7.31 3.17 -15.25
N MET A 128 8.59 2.92 -15.47
CA MET A 128 9.04 2.02 -16.56
C MET A 128 8.43 0.61 -16.48
N LYS A 129 8.07 0.16 -15.27
CA LYS A 129 7.43 -1.15 -15.03
C LYS A 129 5.94 -1.18 -15.39
N GLY A 130 5.31 -0.03 -15.62
CA GLY A 130 3.88 0.09 -15.95
C GLY A 130 3.23 1.34 -15.39
N THR A 131 1.99 1.52 -15.79
CA THR A 131 1.10 2.59 -15.29
C THR A 131 -0.04 1.96 -14.52
N TRP A 132 -0.34 2.48 -13.34
CA TRP A 132 -1.42 2.01 -12.47
C TRP A 132 -2.50 3.06 -12.35
N VAL A 133 -3.73 2.58 -12.30
CA VAL A 133 -4.91 3.43 -12.15
C VAL A 133 -5.78 2.91 -11.03
N ARG A 134 -6.38 3.81 -10.27
CA ARG A 134 -7.37 3.51 -9.24
C ARG A 134 -8.73 4.06 -9.63
N LEU A 135 -9.77 3.22 -9.53
CA LEU A 135 -11.14 3.64 -9.78
C LEU A 135 -11.59 4.69 -8.74
N ILE A 136 -12.26 5.76 -9.21
CA ILE A 136 -12.68 6.87 -8.31
C ILE A 136 -13.78 6.44 -7.36
N LYS A 137 -14.74 5.63 -7.84
CA LYS A 137 -15.90 5.21 -7.05
C LYS A 137 -15.68 3.93 -6.22
N MET A 138 -14.59 3.22 -6.46
CA MET A 138 -14.25 1.97 -5.78
C MET A 138 -12.75 1.96 -5.45
N PRO A 139 -12.33 1.46 -4.27
CA PRO A 139 -10.92 1.41 -3.90
C PRO A 139 -10.20 0.24 -4.60
N ILE A 140 -10.34 0.16 -5.91
CA ILE A 140 -9.75 -0.90 -6.75
C ILE A 140 -8.68 -0.29 -7.64
N GLU A 141 -7.49 -0.86 -7.58
CA GLU A 141 -6.35 -0.49 -8.41
C GLU A 141 -6.05 -1.60 -9.41
N GLY A 142 -5.65 -1.20 -10.63
CA GLY A 142 -5.24 -2.13 -11.67
C GLY A 142 -4.23 -1.50 -12.62
N MET A 143 -3.72 -2.31 -13.54
CA MET A 143 -2.71 -1.87 -14.51
C MET A 143 -3.37 -1.30 -15.76
N LEU A 144 -2.89 -0.14 -16.20
CA LEU A 144 -3.26 0.42 -17.50
C LEU A 144 -2.39 -0.23 -18.58
N LYS A 145 -2.97 -1.13 -19.40
CA LYS A 145 -2.27 -1.89 -20.44
C LYS A 145 -2.17 -1.12 -21.77
N THR A 146 -3.16 -0.31 -22.07
CA THR A 146 -3.22 0.46 -23.33
C THR A 146 -3.52 1.93 -23.05
N GLY A 147 -2.97 2.82 -23.87
CA GLY A 147 -3.17 4.26 -23.75
C GLY A 147 -2.38 4.91 -22.60
N CYS A 148 -1.22 4.32 -22.24
CA CYS A 148 -0.35 4.83 -21.18
C CYS A 148 0.41 6.10 -21.55
N GLN A 149 0.47 6.46 -22.86
CA GLN A 149 1.25 7.59 -23.31
C GLN A 149 0.61 8.92 -22.89
N GLY A 150 1.45 9.83 -22.40
CA GLY A 150 1.04 11.19 -22.05
C GLY A 150 0.11 11.25 -20.83
N VAL A 151 0.16 10.25 -19.94
CA VAL A 151 -0.51 10.31 -18.64
C VAL A 151 0.51 10.44 -17.51
N ASP A 152 0.18 11.21 -16.50
CA ASP A 152 1.01 11.41 -15.32
C ASP A 152 0.23 11.10 -14.02
N VAL A 153 0.95 10.90 -12.94
CA VAL A 153 0.36 10.61 -11.62
C VAL A 153 -0.57 11.75 -11.20
N GLY A 154 -1.80 11.39 -10.84
CA GLY A 154 -2.85 12.34 -10.48
C GLY A 154 -3.80 12.69 -11.61
N ASP A 155 -3.52 12.26 -12.86
CA ASP A 155 -4.44 12.46 -13.97
C ASP A 155 -5.74 11.68 -13.79
N ARG A 156 -6.85 12.33 -14.14
CA ARG A 156 -8.16 11.67 -14.22
C ARG A 156 -8.41 11.24 -15.65
N ILE A 157 -8.63 9.96 -15.82
CA ILE A 157 -8.85 9.36 -17.14
C ILE A 157 -10.07 8.44 -17.13
N ARG A 158 -10.65 8.24 -18.31
CA ARG A 158 -11.66 7.22 -18.53
C ARG A 158 -10.97 5.93 -18.94
N VAL A 159 -11.29 4.82 -18.26
CA VAL A 159 -10.72 3.51 -18.55
C VAL A 159 -11.80 2.49 -18.80
N GLN A 160 -11.50 1.48 -19.61
CA GLN A 160 -12.32 0.30 -19.82
C GLN A 160 -11.64 -0.89 -19.16
N LEU A 161 -12.41 -1.72 -18.47
CA LEU A 161 -11.93 -2.98 -17.91
C LEU A 161 -11.74 -3.99 -19.05
N LEU A 162 -10.50 -4.45 -19.23
CA LEU A 162 -10.12 -5.35 -20.32
C LEU A 162 -10.12 -6.81 -19.89
N ALA A 163 -9.50 -7.09 -18.73
CA ALA A 163 -9.34 -8.44 -18.22
C ALA A 163 -9.25 -8.45 -16.69
N VAL A 164 -9.62 -9.58 -16.11
CA VAL A 164 -9.49 -9.86 -14.68
C VAL A 164 -8.98 -11.28 -14.50
N ASP A 165 -7.91 -11.44 -13.76
CA ASP A 165 -7.43 -12.72 -13.25
C ASP A 165 -7.64 -12.73 -11.73
N VAL A 166 -8.65 -13.48 -11.28
CA VAL A 166 -9.04 -13.54 -9.86
C VAL A 166 -7.98 -14.26 -9.03
N GLU A 167 -7.34 -15.29 -9.57
CA GLU A 167 -6.34 -16.10 -8.84
C GLU A 167 -5.06 -15.30 -8.60
N GLN A 168 -4.58 -14.63 -9.64
CA GLN A 168 -3.40 -13.78 -9.56
C GLN A 168 -3.70 -12.38 -8.99
N GLY A 169 -4.97 -12.01 -8.90
CA GLY A 169 -5.40 -10.67 -8.48
C GLY A 169 -5.01 -9.57 -9.47
N PHE A 170 -4.89 -9.90 -10.77
CA PHE A 170 -4.59 -8.92 -11.81
C PHE A 170 -5.86 -8.33 -12.39
N ILE A 171 -5.86 -7.01 -12.55
CA ILE A 171 -6.95 -6.24 -13.11
C ILE A 171 -6.34 -5.32 -14.15
N ASP A 172 -6.71 -5.51 -15.42
CA ASP A 172 -6.15 -4.80 -16.55
C ASP A 172 -7.17 -3.83 -17.14
N PHE A 173 -6.75 -2.60 -17.32
CA PHE A 173 -7.52 -1.53 -17.91
C PHE A 173 -6.90 -1.04 -19.22
N GLY A 174 -7.74 -0.49 -20.10
CA GLY A 174 -7.33 0.29 -21.26
C GLY A 174 -7.89 1.70 -21.16
N ARG A 175 -7.11 2.71 -21.56
CA ARG A 175 -7.62 4.08 -21.65
C ARG A 175 -8.64 4.17 -22.77
N VAL A 176 -9.80 4.72 -22.48
CA VAL A 176 -10.78 5.05 -23.50
C VAL A 176 -10.31 6.33 -24.19
N GLY A 177 -10.03 6.25 -25.50
CA GLY A 177 -9.49 7.37 -26.25
C GLY A 177 -10.40 8.60 -26.18
N SER A 178 -9.84 9.77 -25.93
CA SER A 178 -10.37 10.97 -26.52
C SER A 178 -10.11 10.83 -28.02
N SER A 179 -11.16 10.66 -28.82
CA SER A 179 -11.07 10.82 -30.26
C SER A 179 -10.38 12.16 -30.52
N ARG A 180 -9.13 12.13 -30.99
CA ARG A 180 -8.56 13.30 -31.64
C ARG A 180 -9.50 13.57 -32.80
N HIS A 181 -10.17 14.72 -32.80
CA HIS A 181 -10.66 15.30 -34.02
C HIS A 181 -9.45 15.39 -34.96
N GLU A 182 -9.39 14.52 -35.96
CA GLU A 182 -8.66 14.80 -37.18
C GLU A 182 -9.26 16.08 -37.74
N SER A 183 -8.56 17.18 -37.52
CA SER A 183 -8.86 18.42 -38.22
C SER A 183 -8.61 18.14 -39.68
N ASP A 184 -9.69 18.15 -40.47
CA ASP A 184 -9.72 18.20 -41.92
C ASP A 184 -8.65 19.16 -42.43
N SER A 185 -7.63 18.60 -43.04
CA SER A 185 -6.76 19.33 -43.95
C SER A 185 -7.54 19.51 -45.26
N VAL A 186 -8.17 20.65 -45.38
CA VAL A 186 -8.71 21.12 -46.65
C VAL A 186 -7.56 21.31 -47.64
N PRO A 187 -7.54 20.64 -48.78
CA PRO A 187 -6.52 20.93 -49.81
C PRO A 187 -6.88 22.27 -50.47
N ALA A 188 -5.96 23.22 -50.37
CA ALA A 188 -6.04 24.45 -51.14
C ALA A 188 -5.86 24.11 -52.62
N HIS A 189 -6.88 24.29 -53.39
CA HIS A 189 -6.84 24.34 -54.85
C HIS A 189 -6.41 25.73 -55.30
N THR A 190 -5.44 25.72 -56.21
CA THR A 190 -5.03 26.70 -57.22
C THR A 190 -4.06 27.78 -56.83
#